data_855b84b15df5420d6a1c668cdb040bcd
#
_entry.id   855b84b15df5420d6a1c668cdb040bcd
#
_cell.length_a   1.000
_cell.length_b   1.000
_cell.length_c   1.000
_cell.angle_alpha   90.00
_cell.angle_beta   90.00
_cell.angle_gamma   90.00
#
_symmetry.space_group_name_H-M   'P 1'
#
loop_
_entity.id
_entity.type
_entity.pdbx_description
1 polymer ?
#
loop_
_entity_poly.entity_id
_entity_poly.type
_entity_poly.pdbx_seq_one_letter_code
_entity_poly.pdbx_strand_id
1 'polypeptide(L)'
;LKTNKELKLFLNFGGKWYPDALSHNVIGEIKGSEFPEEIITVGGHLDTWDVGEGAHDDGAGCVHSIGALRLFQKQNIKPKRTLRAVMFMNEENGLRGGQQYAVKAAELKENHIAAIESDASAYVPRGFGFSGSDEQLEKLRGWLQYFDKNTISYFSKGGGGADIGPLHRSLGTPMFGLSIDGQKYFEMHHTEKDVFELINARELELGTASLASLIFLIDKYGL
;
A
#
# COMPACT_ATOMS: atom_id res chain seq x y z
N LEU A 1 -11.49 36.81 5.71
CA LEU A 1 -12.01 36.80 4.33
C LEU A 1 -13.49 37.22 4.20
N LYS A 2 -14.07 37.81 5.26
CA LYS A 2 -15.46 38.32 5.25
C LYS A 2 -15.61 39.79 4.87
N THR A 3 -14.54 40.40 4.35
CA THR A 3 -14.57 41.81 3.91
C THR A 3 -14.35 41.85 2.42
N ASN A 4 -15.21 42.53 1.67
CA ASN A 4 -15.11 42.78 0.21
C ASN A 4 -13.87 43.64 -0.15
N LYS A 5 -12.73 43.36 0.42
CA LYS A 5 -11.45 44.01 0.07
C LYS A 5 -10.74 43.13 -0.96
N GLU A 6 -10.32 43.76 -2.04
CA GLU A 6 -9.44 43.13 -3.04
C GLU A 6 -8.17 42.65 -2.33
N LEU A 7 -7.87 41.34 -2.40
CA LEU A 7 -6.66 40.75 -1.88
C LEU A 7 -5.66 40.59 -3.04
N LYS A 8 -4.55 41.29 -2.96
CA LYS A 8 -3.43 41.15 -3.93
C LYS A 8 -2.35 40.30 -3.32
N LEU A 9 -1.97 39.23 -4.01
CA LEU A 9 -0.87 38.35 -3.63
C LEU A 9 0.23 38.51 -4.66
N PHE A 10 1.47 38.65 -4.19
CA PHE A 10 2.66 38.54 -5.00
C PHE A 10 3.26 37.14 -4.78
N LEU A 11 3.38 36.35 -5.85
CA LEU A 11 3.95 35.02 -5.84
C LEU A 11 5.20 35.00 -6.71
N ASN A 12 6.32 34.53 -6.16
CA ASN A 12 7.56 34.34 -6.89
C ASN A 12 8.03 32.90 -6.70
N PHE A 13 7.97 32.08 -7.76
CA PHE A 13 8.40 30.70 -7.78
C PHE A 13 9.63 30.54 -8.66
N GLY A 14 10.64 29.81 -8.16
CA GLY A 14 11.77 29.34 -8.94
C GLY A 14 11.75 27.82 -8.99
N GLY A 15 11.57 27.26 -10.17
CA GLY A 15 11.62 25.83 -10.38
C GLY A 15 12.28 25.49 -11.72
N LYS A 16 12.92 24.34 -11.79
CA LYS A 16 13.52 23.83 -13.01
C LYS A 16 13.19 22.35 -13.16
N TRP A 17 12.65 22.01 -14.33
CA TRP A 17 12.50 20.61 -14.73
C TRP A 17 13.82 20.06 -15.24
N TYR A 18 14.19 18.89 -14.77
CA TYR A 18 15.32 18.12 -15.27
C TYR A 18 14.81 16.97 -16.14
N PRO A 19 15.64 16.44 -17.06
CA PRO A 19 15.29 15.23 -17.78
C PRO A 19 15.00 14.06 -16.83
N ASP A 20 14.08 13.20 -17.25
CA ASP A 20 13.77 11.99 -16.49
C ASP A 20 15.01 11.11 -16.28
N ALA A 21 15.15 10.55 -15.09
CA ALA A 21 16.18 9.59 -14.76
C ALA A 21 15.59 8.17 -14.74
N LEU A 22 16.33 7.18 -15.22
CA LEU A 22 15.93 5.78 -15.15
C LEU A 22 15.96 5.31 -13.70
N SER A 23 14.85 4.73 -13.27
CA SER A 23 14.74 4.07 -11.97
C SER A 23 13.99 2.74 -12.09
N HIS A 24 13.78 2.02 -10.97
CA HIS A 24 13.24 0.66 -10.97
C HIS A 24 12.35 0.42 -9.76
N ASN A 25 11.24 -0.28 -9.97
CA ASN A 25 10.55 -0.95 -8.86
C ASN A 25 11.41 -2.11 -8.37
N VAL A 26 11.35 -2.42 -7.07
CA VAL A 26 12.01 -3.59 -6.48
C VAL A 26 10.96 -4.64 -6.17
N ILE A 27 11.17 -5.88 -6.64
CA ILE A 27 10.19 -6.96 -6.53
C ILE A 27 10.82 -8.15 -5.80
N GLY A 28 10.09 -8.68 -4.81
CA GLY A 28 10.43 -9.92 -4.13
C GLY A 28 9.23 -10.87 -4.08
N GLU A 29 9.47 -12.19 -4.27
CA GLU A 29 8.40 -13.17 -4.34
C GLU A 29 8.61 -14.38 -3.42
N ILE A 30 7.48 -14.94 -2.96
CA ILE A 30 7.38 -16.32 -2.50
C ILE A 30 6.48 -17.05 -3.48
N LYS A 31 7.04 -18.01 -4.22
CA LYS A 31 6.30 -18.76 -5.23
C LYS A 31 5.21 -19.63 -4.61
N GLY A 32 4.03 -19.60 -5.21
CA GLY A 32 2.89 -20.42 -4.80
C GLY A 32 3.11 -21.91 -5.03
N SER A 33 2.54 -22.72 -4.15
CA SER A 33 2.68 -24.18 -4.18
C SER A 33 1.57 -24.91 -4.93
N GLU A 34 0.37 -24.30 -5.04
CA GLU A 34 -0.80 -24.89 -5.69
C GLU A 34 -1.22 -24.12 -6.94
N PHE A 35 -1.22 -22.77 -6.84
CA PHE A 35 -1.66 -21.84 -7.89
C PHE A 35 -0.57 -20.79 -8.15
N PRO A 36 0.62 -21.19 -8.64
CA PRO A 36 1.76 -20.28 -8.78
C PRO A 36 1.55 -19.14 -9.79
N GLU A 37 0.57 -19.26 -10.67
CA GLU A 37 0.17 -18.23 -11.65
C GLU A 37 -0.78 -17.17 -11.04
N GLU A 38 -1.43 -17.45 -9.92
CA GLU A 38 -2.25 -16.49 -9.21
C GLU A 38 -1.38 -15.67 -8.25
N ILE A 39 -1.40 -14.35 -8.42
CA ILE A 39 -0.52 -13.43 -7.70
C ILE A 39 -1.32 -12.60 -6.71
N ILE A 40 -0.87 -12.57 -5.46
CA ILE A 40 -1.29 -11.60 -4.45
C ILE A 40 -0.17 -10.59 -4.32
N THR A 41 -0.40 -9.37 -4.80
CA THR A 41 0.57 -8.27 -4.73
C THR A 41 0.36 -7.48 -3.45
N VAL A 42 1.46 -7.13 -2.78
CA VAL A 42 1.46 -6.20 -1.64
C VAL A 42 2.59 -5.19 -1.84
N GLY A 43 2.35 -3.93 -1.57
CA GLY A 43 3.35 -2.90 -1.85
C GLY A 43 3.20 -1.62 -1.05
N GLY A 44 4.14 -0.76 -1.28
CA GLY A 44 4.28 0.63 -0.89
C GLY A 44 5.33 1.25 -1.79
N HIS A 45 5.65 2.55 -1.63
CA HIS A 45 6.61 3.21 -2.51
C HIS A 45 7.97 3.50 -1.85
N LEU A 46 9.01 3.62 -2.67
CA LEU A 46 10.40 3.79 -2.23
C LEU A 46 10.85 5.25 -2.21
N ASP A 47 10.23 6.06 -3.05
CA ASP A 47 10.55 7.49 -3.09
C ASP A 47 9.80 8.24 -1.99
N THR A 48 10.28 9.42 -1.66
CA THR A 48 9.68 10.31 -0.67
C THR A 48 10.03 11.76 -1.03
N TRP A 49 9.35 12.71 -0.40
CA TRP A 49 9.73 14.11 -0.48
C TRP A 49 11.08 14.37 0.20
N ASP A 50 11.89 15.20 -0.42
CA ASP A 50 13.27 15.54 0.01
C ASP A 50 13.35 16.36 1.32
N VAL A 51 12.23 16.74 1.89
CA VAL A 51 12.16 17.48 3.15
C VAL A 51 12.28 16.59 4.40
N GLY A 52 12.00 15.28 4.28
CA GLY A 52 12.05 14.29 5.35
C GLY A 52 12.87 13.05 4.96
N GLU A 53 12.77 12.00 5.77
CA GLU A 53 13.41 10.71 5.52
C GLU A 53 12.44 9.69 4.89
N GLY A 54 11.13 10.00 4.84
CA GLY A 54 10.12 9.11 4.32
C GLY A 54 9.89 7.87 5.18
N ALA A 55 9.99 8.02 6.50
CA ALA A 55 9.84 6.89 7.40
C ALA A 55 8.38 6.43 7.52
N HIS A 56 7.45 7.38 7.57
CA HIS A 56 6.02 7.13 7.54
C HIS A 56 5.48 7.04 6.12
N ASP A 57 5.98 7.88 5.22
CA ASP A 57 5.54 8.06 3.83
C ASP A 57 6.72 7.83 2.84
N ASP A 58 7.01 6.58 2.35
CA ASP A 58 6.29 5.35 2.68
C ASP A 58 7.27 4.20 3.02
N GLY A 59 8.33 4.51 3.77
CA GLY A 59 9.21 3.47 4.31
C GLY A 59 8.44 2.44 5.15
N ALA A 60 7.39 2.89 5.87
CA ALA A 60 6.54 2.02 6.66
C ALA A 60 5.79 0.99 5.81
N GLY A 61 5.19 1.38 4.69
CA GLY A 61 4.49 0.47 3.80
C GLY A 61 5.42 -0.52 3.11
N CYS A 62 6.61 -0.08 2.73
CA CYS A 62 7.67 -0.96 2.26
C CYS A 62 8.01 -2.04 3.30
N VAL A 63 8.20 -1.64 4.57
CA VAL A 63 8.51 -2.57 5.67
C VAL A 63 7.33 -3.49 5.97
N HIS A 64 6.11 -2.98 5.98
CA HIS A 64 4.90 -3.80 6.13
C HIS A 64 4.83 -4.91 5.08
N SER A 65 5.09 -4.57 3.83
CA SER A 65 4.99 -5.46 2.68
C SER A 65 6.04 -6.57 2.71
N ILE A 66 7.31 -6.20 2.94
CA ILE A 66 8.42 -7.16 3.11
C ILE A 66 8.20 -8.01 4.36
N GLY A 67 7.78 -7.37 5.46
CA GLY A 67 7.52 -8.00 6.74
C GLY A 67 6.42 -9.06 6.67
N ALA A 68 5.35 -8.80 5.91
CA ALA A 68 4.27 -9.76 5.69
C ALA A 68 4.79 -11.04 5.02
N LEU A 69 5.56 -10.93 3.93
CA LEU A 69 6.17 -12.10 3.28
C LEU A 69 7.14 -12.82 4.23
N ARG A 70 7.92 -12.08 4.99
CA ARG A 70 8.86 -12.62 5.98
C ARG A 70 8.16 -13.41 7.09
N LEU A 71 6.94 -13.02 7.49
CA LEU A 71 6.14 -13.78 8.44
C LEU A 71 5.76 -15.15 7.89
N PHE A 72 5.36 -15.26 6.61
CA PHE A 72 5.11 -16.57 5.97
C PHE A 72 6.34 -17.46 6.05
N GLN A 73 7.52 -16.93 5.73
CA GLN A 73 8.78 -17.69 5.80
C GLN A 73 9.11 -18.13 7.23
N LYS A 74 9.03 -17.21 8.21
CA LYS A 74 9.35 -17.51 9.61
C LYS A 74 8.41 -18.53 10.25
N GLN A 75 7.14 -18.53 9.84
CA GLN A 75 6.14 -19.48 10.32
C GLN A 75 6.11 -20.78 9.49
N ASN A 76 7.01 -20.93 8.52
CA ASN A 76 7.04 -22.07 7.58
C ASN A 76 5.70 -22.28 6.86
N ILE A 77 4.96 -21.20 6.61
CA ILE A 77 3.71 -21.24 5.85
C ILE A 77 4.08 -21.25 4.36
N LYS A 78 3.69 -22.32 3.67
CA LYS A 78 3.81 -22.40 2.22
C LYS A 78 2.54 -21.80 1.62
N PRO A 79 2.61 -20.66 0.93
CA PRO A 79 1.44 -20.09 0.30
C PRO A 79 0.99 -20.97 -0.87
N LYS A 80 -0.32 -21.00 -1.12
CA LYS A 80 -0.91 -21.67 -2.28
C LYS A 80 -0.63 -20.87 -3.56
N ARG A 81 -0.71 -19.56 -3.44
CA ARG A 81 -0.54 -18.56 -4.51
C ARG A 81 0.78 -17.83 -4.38
N THR A 82 1.26 -17.26 -5.46
CA THR A 82 2.47 -16.44 -5.42
C THR A 82 2.20 -15.15 -4.65
N LEU A 83 2.99 -14.90 -3.61
CA LEU A 83 2.99 -13.65 -2.86
C LEU A 83 4.10 -12.76 -3.41
N ARG A 84 3.76 -11.56 -3.85
CA ARG A 84 4.70 -10.62 -4.46
C ARG A 84 4.70 -9.30 -3.69
N ALA A 85 5.84 -8.97 -3.07
CA ALA A 85 6.08 -7.63 -2.55
C ALA A 85 6.65 -6.75 -3.66
N VAL A 86 6.11 -5.55 -3.82
CA VAL A 86 6.55 -4.55 -4.80
C VAL A 86 6.79 -3.24 -4.09
N MET A 87 8.04 -2.76 -4.16
CA MET A 87 8.40 -1.41 -3.74
C MET A 87 8.35 -0.54 -4.99
N PHE A 88 7.33 0.28 -5.09
CA PHE A 88 7.10 1.14 -6.25
C PHE A 88 8.03 2.35 -6.23
N MET A 89 8.28 2.92 -7.39
CA MET A 89 9.13 4.10 -7.55
C MET A 89 8.39 5.24 -8.22
N ASN A 90 8.63 6.45 -7.76
CA ASN A 90 8.05 7.68 -8.29
C ASN A 90 6.54 7.81 -8.02
N GLU A 91 6.08 7.39 -6.85
CA GLU A 91 4.71 7.64 -6.41
C GLU A 91 4.46 9.14 -6.30
N GLU A 92 5.28 9.82 -5.52
CA GLU A 92 5.17 11.22 -5.11
C GLU A 92 5.09 12.22 -6.27
N ASN A 93 5.74 11.89 -7.40
CA ASN A 93 5.90 12.81 -8.51
C ASN A 93 5.37 12.28 -9.85
N GLY A 94 4.48 11.27 -9.85
CA GLY A 94 3.86 10.87 -11.11
C GLY A 94 3.40 9.43 -11.26
N LEU A 95 3.50 8.58 -10.22
CA LEU A 95 3.01 7.19 -10.22
C LEU A 95 3.60 6.30 -11.31
N ARG A 96 4.81 6.60 -11.79
CA ARG A 96 5.37 5.93 -12.97
C ARG A 96 5.68 4.46 -12.70
N GLY A 97 6.11 4.14 -11.46
CA GLY A 97 6.37 2.77 -11.03
C GLY A 97 5.13 1.90 -11.09
N GLY A 98 4.03 2.34 -10.50
CA GLY A 98 2.74 1.65 -10.53
C GLY A 98 2.16 1.53 -11.94
N GLN A 99 2.27 2.59 -12.75
CA GLN A 99 1.84 2.57 -14.15
C GLN A 99 2.62 1.55 -14.98
N GLN A 100 3.95 1.56 -14.90
CA GLN A 100 4.79 0.61 -15.64
C GLN A 100 4.61 -0.83 -15.16
N TYR A 101 4.38 -1.01 -13.85
CA TYR A 101 4.06 -2.32 -13.29
C TYR A 101 2.78 -2.90 -13.91
N ALA A 102 1.71 -2.09 -13.98
CA ALA A 102 0.45 -2.51 -14.59
C ALA A 102 0.59 -2.81 -16.10
N VAL A 103 1.37 -2.00 -16.83
CA VAL A 103 1.66 -2.26 -18.25
C VAL A 103 2.37 -3.60 -18.41
N LYS A 104 3.40 -3.88 -17.61
CA LYS A 104 4.14 -5.13 -17.66
C LYS A 104 3.30 -6.34 -17.27
N ALA A 105 2.47 -6.21 -16.24
CA ALA A 105 1.54 -7.26 -15.82
C ALA A 105 0.56 -7.62 -16.96
N ALA A 106 0.05 -6.61 -17.67
CA ALA A 106 -0.83 -6.84 -18.83
C ALA A 106 -0.10 -7.48 -20.01
N GLU A 107 1.13 -7.03 -20.35
CA GLU A 107 1.96 -7.62 -21.41
C GLU A 107 2.27 -9.09 -21.13
N LEU A 108 2.58 -9.42 -19.88
CA LEU A 108 2.91 -10.78 -19.44
C LEU A 108 1.67 -11.64 -19.17
N LYS A 109 0.48 -11.04 -19.26
CA LYS A 109 -0.81 -11.69 -18.94
C LYS A 109 -0.84 -12.28 -17.53
N GLU A 110 -0.25 -11.57 -16.57
CA GLU A 110 -0.23 -11.99 -15.19
C GLU A 110 -1.63 -11.98 -14.58
N ASN A 111 -1.90 -12.95 -13.72
CA ASN A 111 -3.18 -13.08 -13.02
C ASN A 111 -3.07 -12.56 -11.59
N HIS A 112 -3.28 -11.25 -11.40
CA HIS A 112 -3.32 -10.62 -10.09
C HIS A 112 -4.71 -10.76 -9.48
N ILE A 113 -4.86 -11.66 -8.52
CA ILE A 113 -6.15 -11.91 -7.86
C ILE A 113 -6.46 -10.92 -6.72
N ALA A 114 -5.44 -10.24 -6.22
CA ALA A 114 -5.56 -9.16 -5.25
C ALA A 114 -4.32 -8.26 -5.30
N ALA A 115 -4.51 -6.98 -5.04
CA ALA A 115 -3.44 -6.02 -4.81
C ALA A 115 -3.71 -5.25 -3.51
N ILE A 116 -2.69 -5.12 -2.66
CA ILE A 116 -2.79 -4.51 -1.33
C ILE A 116 -1.71 -3.42 -1.25
N GLU A 117 -2.09 -2.22 -0.84
CA GLU A 117 -1.14 -1.14 -0.62
C GLU A 117 -1.20 -0.66 0.82
N SER A 118 -0.03 -0.41 1.37
CA SER A 118 0.15 0.24 2.64
C SER A 118 0.92 1.53 2.39
N ASP A 119 0.19 2.61 2.30
CA ASP A 119 0.69 3.96 2.06
C ASP A 119 -0.16 4.92 2.89
N ALA A 120 -0.07 4.74 4.20
CA ALA A 120 -0.83 5.52 5.15
C ALA A 120 -0.09 5.69 6.48
N SER A 121 1.24 5.42 6.51
CA SER A 121 2.03 5.57 7.73
C SER A 121 2.08 4.34 8.66
N ALA A 122 2.99 4.39 9.65
CA ALA A 122 3.21 3.34 10.65
C ALA A 122 2.32 3.45 11.90
N TYR A 123 1.16 4.13 11.82
CA TYR A 123 0.23 4.20 12.94
C TYR A 123 -0.61 2.94 13.09
N VAL A 124 -1.36 2.86 14.21
CA VAL A 124 -2.19 1.69 14.52
C VAL A 124 -3.16 1.39 13.37
N PRO A 125 -3.13 0.19 12.77
CA PRO A 125 -4.09 -0.19 11.74
C PRO A 125 -5.50 -0.26 12.32
N ARG A 126 -6.51 0.14 11.53
CA ARG A 126 -7.91 0.17 11.95
C ARG A 126 -8.82 -0.65 11.04
N GLY A 127 -8.45 -0.83 9.79
CA GLY A 127 -9.28 -1.53 8.81
C GLY A 127 -8.63 -1.57 7.44
N PHE A 128 -9.43 -1.95 6.47
CA PHE A 128 -9.05 -1.92 5.06
C PHE A 128 -10.15 -1.26 4.23
N GLY A 129 -9.74 -0.31 3.37
CA GLY A 129 -10.54 0.10 2.24
C GLY A 129 -10.46 -0.97 1.16
N PHE A 130 -11.55 -1.24 0.45
CA PHE A 130 -11.64 -2.28 -0.56
C PHE A 130 -12.37 -1.79 -1.81
N SER A 131 -11.77 -2.00 -2.97
CA SER A 131 -12.39 -1.80 -4.29
C SER A 131 -12.45 -3.13 -5.03
N GLY A 132 -13.65 -3.63 -5.18
CA GLY A 132 -14.01 -4.89 -5.82
C GLY A 132 -15.53 -5.03 -5.83
N SER A 133 -16.06 -6.25 -5.93
CA SER A 133 -17.51 -6.49 -5.94
C SER A 133 -18.12 -6.40 -4.53
N ASP A 134 -19.41 -6.14 -4.47
CA ASP A 134 -20.15 -6.11 -3.19
C ASP A 134 -20.19 -7.50 -2.54
N GLU A 135 -20.21 -8.56 -3.33
CA GLU A 135 -20.14 -9.95 -2.84
C GLU A 135 -18.78 -10.23 -2.15
N GLN A 136 -17.69 -9.81 -2.78
CA GLN A 136 -16.37 -9.90 -2.17
C GLN A 136 -16.29 -9.10 -0.86
N LEU A 137 -16.87 -7.90 -0.82
CA LEU A 137 -16.88 -7.08 0.39
C LEU A 137 -17.63 -7.76 1.54
N GLU A 138 -18.78 -8.38 1.28
CA GLU A 138 -19.51 -9.13 2.31
C GLU A 138 -18.71 -10.35 2.82
N LYS A 139 -18.02 -11.06 1.92
CA LYS A 139 -17.11 -12.13 2.30
C LYS A 139 -16.00 -11.63 3.24
N LEU A 140 -15.37 -10.50 2.89
CA LEU A 140 -14.33 -9.85 3.71
C LEU A 140 -14.86 -9.44 5.09
N ARG A 141 -16.06 -8.89 5.17
CA ARG A 141 -16.70 -8.56 6.45
C ARG A 141 -16.89 -9.79 7.34
N GLY A 142 -17.18 -10.93 6.75
CA GLY A 142 -17.23 -12.21 7.46
C GLY A 142 -15.88 -12.63 8.06
N TRP A 143 -14.76 -12.14 7.52
CA TRP A 143 -13.42 -12.43 8.04
C TRP A 143 -13.00 -11.57 9.23
N LEU A 144 -13.74 -10.53 9.59
CA LEU A 144 -13.43 -9.69 10.77
C LEU A 144 -13.25 -10.50 12.06
N GLN A 145 -13.91 -11.65 12.17
CA GLN A 145 -13.74 -12.55 13.31
C GLN A 145 -12.33 -13.13 13.47
N TYR A 146 -11.51 -13.11 12.42
CA TYR A 146 -10.13 -13.62 12.41
C TYR A 146 -9.10 -12.54 12.74
N PHE A 147 -9.51 -11.28 12.80
CA PHE A 147 -8.62 -10.17 13.16
C PHE A 147 -8.78 -9.81 14.64
N ASP A 148 -7.72 -9.23 15.20
CA ASP A 148 -7.80 -8.61 16.51
C ASP A 148 -8.74 -7.39 16.41
N LYS A 149 -9.81 -7.41 17.19
CA LYS A 149 -10.81 -6.34 17.23
C LYS A 149 -10.27 -4.98 17.68
N ASN A 150 -9.12 -4.97 18.35
CA ASN A 150 -8.45 -3.74 18.78
C ASN A 150 -7.66 -3.07 17.64
N THR A 151 -7.44 -3.79 16.54
CA THR A 151 -6.73 -3.27 15.37
C THR A 151 -7.66 -3.22 14.16
N ILE A 152 -7.93 -4.33 13.49
CA ILE A 152 -8.78 -4.37 12.30
C ILE A 152 -10.23 -4.57 12.69
N SER A 153 -11.04 -3.54 12.53
CA SER A 153 -12.46 -3.51 12.93
C SER A 153 -13.43 -3.36 11.77
N TYR A 154 -12.94 -3.09 10.55
CA TYR A 154 -13.83 -2.92 9.39
C TYR A 154 -13.15 -3.24 8.06
N PHE A 155 -13.99 -3.60 7.07
CA PHE A 155 -13.75 -3.47 5.64
C PHE A 155 -14.76 -2.47 5.08
N SER A 156 -14.28 -1.39 4.50
CA SER A 156 -15.13 -0.36 3.89
C SER A 156 -15.14 -0.45 2.37
N LYS A 157 -16.25 -0.07 1.75
CA LYS A 157 -16.33 0.07 0.29
C LYS A 157 -15.52 1.27 -0.18
N GLY A 158 -14.74 1.08 -1.24
CA GLY A 158 -13.78 2.05 -1.75
C GLY A 158 -12.47 2.02 -0.98
N GLY A 159 -11.42 2.45 -1.63
CA GLY A 159 -10.05 2.41 -1.11
C GLY A 159 -9.15 1.55 -1.97
N GLY A 160 -7.90 1.54 -1.64
CA GLY A 160 -6.80 0.95 -2.39
C GLY A 160 -5.58 1.81 -2.18
N GLY A 161 -4.80 2.03 -3.20
CA GLY A 161 -3.65 2.89 -3.17
C GLY A 161 -3.33 3.45 -4.55
N ALA A 162 -2.46 4.42 -4.58
CA ALA A 162 -2.11 5.14 -5.79
C ALA A 162 -1.32 4.27 -6.77
N ASP A 163 -0.38 3.47 -6.25
CA ASP A 163 0.49 2.61 -7.05
C ASP A 163 -0.20 1.38 -7.62
N ILE A 164 -1.13 0.78 -6.87
CA ILE A 164 -1.92 -0.38 -7.35
C ILE A 164 -3.16 0.02 -8.15
N GLY A 165 -3.55 1.28 -8.10
CA GLY A 165 -4.67 1.83 -8.86
C GLY A 165 -4.58 1.56 -10.37
N PRO A 166 -3.41 1.73 -11.03
CA PRO A 166 -3.23 1.35 -12.43
C PRO A 166 -3.51 -0.12 -12.71
N LEU A 167 -3.08 -1.03 -11.83
CA LEU A 167 -3.33 -2.46 -11.96
C LEU A 167 -4.84 -2.78 -11.87
N HIS A 168 -5.53 -2.17 -10.89
CA HIS A 168 -6.98 -2.28 -10.78
C HIS A 168 -7.71 -1.80 -12.04
N ARG A 169 -7.32 -0.64 -12.56
CA ARG A 169 -7.97 -0.07 -13.77
C ARG A 169 -7.71 -0.89 -15.04
N SER A 170 -6.53 -1.48 -15.18
CA SER A 170 -6.15 -2.21 -16.41
C SER A 170 -6.57 -3.67 -16.42
N LEU A 171 -6.55 -4.34 -15.28
CA LEU A 171 -6.80 -5.78 -15.15
C LEU A 171 -8.05 -6.13 -14.35
N GLY A 172 -8.70 -5.15 -13.73
CA GLY A 172 -9.85 -5.39 -12.85
C GLY A 172 -9.46 -6.03 -11.50
N THR A 173 -8.17 -6.06 -11.16
CA THR A 173 -7.67 -6.66 -9.93
C THR A 173 -8.33 -6.02 -8.70
N PRO A 174 -8.97 -6.79 -7.80
CA PRO A 174 -9.47 -6.24 -6.53
C PRO A 174 -8.34 -5.59 -5.74
N MET A 175 -8.57 -4.41 -5.19
CA MET A 175 -7.54 -3.68 -4.46
C MET A 175 -7.94 -3.32 -3.04
N PHE A 176 -6.93 -3.26 -2.17
CA PHE A 176 -7.06 -2.95 -0.75
C PHE A 176 -6.08 -1.85 -0.37
N GLY A 177 -6.51 -0.95 0.51
CA GLY A 177 -5.64 0.00 1.19
C GLY A 177 -5.70 -0.20 2.69
N LEU A 178 -4.56 -0.28 3.36
CA LEU A 178 -4.52 -0.31 4.81
C LEU A 178 -4.99 1.03 5.36
N SER A 179 -5.99 1.00 6.24
CA SER A 179 -6.46 2.19 6.95
C SER A 179 -5.90 2.21 8.36
N ILE A 180 -5.36 3.35 8.76
CA ILE A 180 -4.70 3.56 10.06
C ILE A 180 -5.48 4.54 10.94
N ASP A 181 -5.04 4.70 12.18
CA ASP A 181 -5.45 5.82 13.02
C ASP A 181 -4.78 7.10 12.54
N GLY A 182 -5.45 7.82 11.66
CA GLY A 182 -4.89 8.94 10.91
C GLY A 182 -4.89 10.29 11.63
N GLN A 183 -5.15 10.35 12.95
CA GLN A 183 -5.27 11.64 13.66
C GLN A 183 -4.00 12.49 13.58
N LYS A 184 -2.83 11.85 13.55
CA LYS A 184 -1.51 12.52 13.48
C LYS A 184 -0.88 12.48 12.09
N TYR A 185 -1.53 11.89 11.11
CA TYR A 185 -0.98 11.67 9.78
C TYR A 185 -0.43 12.97 9.17
N PHE A 186 -1.24 14.03 9.14
CA PHE A 186 -0.85 15.31 8.56
C PHE A 186 0.14 16.14 9.42
N GLU A 187 0.55 15.65 10.59
CA GLU A 187 1.66 16.24 11.33
C GLU A 187 3.02 15.81 10.78
N MET A 188 3.06 14.66 10.08
CA MET A 188 4.26 14.04 9.52
C MET A 188 4.30 14.11 8.00
N HIS A 189 3.16 13.80 7.35
CA HIS A 189 3.03 13.69 5.90
C HIS A 189 3.59 14.90 5.16
N HIS A 190 4.56 14.66 4.29
CA HIS A 190 5.28 15.65 3.47
C HIS A 190 5.96 16.76 4.29
N THR A 191 6.48 16.45 5.45
CA THR A 191 7.20 17.41 6.31
C THR A 191 8.56 16.88 6.77
N GLU A 192 9.41 17.78 7.29
CA GLU A 192 10.69 17.44 7.91
C GLU A 192 10.57 16.56 9.16
N LYS A 193 9.35 16.33 9.66
CA LYS A 193 9.08 15.46 10.80
C LYS A 193 8.89 14.01 10.41
N ASP A 194 8.86 13.69 9.12
CA ASP A 194 8.78 12.30 8.68
C ASP A 194 10.15 11.64 8.76
N VAL A 195 10.51 11.26 9.98
CA VAL A 195 11.81 10.69 10.36
C VAL A 195 11.66 9.38 11.12
N PHE A 196 12.68 8.54 11.04
CA PHE A 196 12.70 7.20 11.62
C PHE A 196 12.44 7.19 13.14
N GLU A 197 12.94 8.19 13.88
CA GLU A 197 12.80 8.28 15.33
C GLU A 197 11.36 8.40 15.82
N LEU A 198 10.44 8.79 14.94
CA LEU A 198 9.01 8.92 15.26
C LEU A 198 8.21 7.64 14.98
N ILE A 199 8.84 6.63 14.39
CA ILE A 199 8.20 5.33 14.16
C ILE A 199 8.02 4.59 15.48
N ASN A 200 6.78 4.23 15.79
CA ASN A 200 6.49 3.31 16.87
C ASN A 200 6.63 1.86 16.39
N ALA A 201 7.64 1.15 16.90
CA ALA A 201 7.92 -0.24 16.47
C ALA A 201 6.71 -1.16 16.64
N ARG A 202 5.92 -1.00 17.72
CA ARG A 202 4.73 -1.84 17.96
C ARG A 202 3.61 -1.57 16.96
N GLU A 203 3.38 -0.32 16.60
CA GLU A 203 2.37 0.06 15.61
C GLU A 203 2.77 -0.44 14.22
N LEU A 204 4.04 -0.32 13.85
CA LEU A 204 4.60 -0.87 12.62
C LEU A 204 4.43 -2.39 12.55
N GLU A 205 4.70 -3.11 13.65
CA GLU A 205 4.47 -4.57 13.73
C GLU A 205 2.99 -4.94 13.54
N LEU A 206 2.08 -4.16 14.11
CA LEU A 206 0.64 -4.37 13.95
C LEU A 206 0.18 -4.19 12.50
N GLY A 207 0.72 -3.20 11.79
CA GLY A 207 0.49 -3.02 10.36
C GLY A 207 0.95 -4.24 9.56
N THR A 208 2.19 -4.68 9.79
CA THR A 208 2.75 -5.90 9.20
C THR A 208 1.89 -7.14 9.45
N ALA A 209 1.45 -7.33 10.70
CA ALA A 209 0.61 -8.47 11.07
C ALA A 209 -0.76 -8.42 10.41
N SER A 210 -1.35 -7.23 10.28
CA SER A 210 -2.64 -7.02 9.62
C SER A 210 -2.57 -7.36 8.13
N LEU A 211 -1.52 -6.92 7.43
CA LEU A 211 -1.29 -7.28 6.03
C LEU A 211 -1.07 -8.79 5.87
N ALA A 212 -0.21 -9.38 6.69
CA ALA A 212 0.05 -10.82 6.64
C ALA A 212 -1.23 -11.64 6.87
N SER A 213 -2.09 -11.20 7.80
CA SER A 213 -3.37 -11.85 8.08
C SER A 213 -4.32 -11.76 6.89
N LEU A 214 -4.44 -10.59 6.25
CA LEU A 214 -5.26 -10.42 5.05
C LEU A 214 -4.75 -11.29 3.90
N ILE A 215 -3.44 -11.25 3.62
CA ILE A 215 -2.80 -12.08 2.60
C ILE A 215 -3.07 -13.57 2.87
N PHE A 216 -2.92 -14.02 4.12
CA PHE A 216 -3.17 -15.41 4.49
C PHE A 216 -4.63 -15.83 4.25
N LEU A 217 -5.60 -14.97 4.57
CA LEU A 217 -7.01 -15.26 4.34
C LEU A 217 -7.36 -15.32 2.85
N ILE A 218 -6.82 -14.40 2.05
CA ILE A 218 -6.98 -14.40 0.58
C ILE A 218 -6.33 -15.66 -0.01
N ASP A 219 -5.10 -15.99 0.40
CA ASP A 219 -4.40 -17.17 -0.07
C ASP A 219 -5.14 -18.47 0.26
N LYS A 220 -5.73 -18.56 1.45
CA LYS A 220 -6.40 -19.76 1.94
C LYS A 220 -7.80 -19.95 1.36
N TYR A 221 -8.59 -18.88 1.24
CA TYR A 221 -10.01 -18.94 0.94
C TYR A 221 -10.41 -18.33 -0.41
N GLY A 222 -9.49 -17.63 -1.10
CA GLY A 222 -9.78 -16.82 -2.28
C GLY A 222 -10.61 -15.58 -1.93
N LEU A 223 -10.89 -14.76 -2.94
CA LEU A 223 -11.82 -13.62 -2.87
C LEU A 223 -13.13 -13.92 -3.55
#